data_f2061a5d680865db1b071df9aace8ed1
#
_entry.id   f2061a5d680865db1b071df9aace8ed1
#
_cell.length_a   1.000
_cell.length_b   1.000
_cell.length_c   1.000
_cell.angle_alpha   90.00
_cell.angle_beta   90.00
_cell.angle_gamma   90.00
#
_symmetry.space_group_name_H-M   'P 1'
#
loop_
_entity.id
_entity.type
_entity.pdbx_description
1 polymer ?
#
loop_
_entity_poly.entity_id
_entity_poly.type
_entity_poly.pdbx_seq_one_letter_code
_entity_poly.pdbx_strand_id
1 'polypeptide(L)'
;MDSAERDPREMTDEEAMKWMQELVNKLVKGKGSAGGACSLEAIKNPVRRRILNVLEERALGTDQISERVGITGPALRFHLNFLKSSYFIEIEGNRVDLTPGGVSVVRSNKRT
;
A
#
# COMPACT_ATOMS: atom_id res chain seq x y z
N MET A 1 -22.22 8.77 -1.11
CA MET A 1 -21.08 8.35 -1.73
C MET A 1 -20.11 7.73 -0.81
N ASP A 2 -19.61 6.65 -1.18
CA ASP A 2 -18.80 5.93 -0.35
C ASP A 2 -17.41 6.37 -0.36
N SER A 3 -16.75 6.28 0.75
CA SER A 3 -15.35 6.61 0.80
C SER A 3 -14.53 5.66 0.00
N ALA A 4 -15.07 4.52 -0.34
CA ALA A 4 -14.34 3.56 -1.15
C ALA A 4 -14.04 4.06 -2.53
N GLU A 5 -14.81 5.04 -3.01
CA GLU A 5 -14.57 5.57 -4.34
C GLU A 5 -13.65 6.76 -4.32
N ARG A 6 -13.19 7.15 -3.17
CA ARG A 6 -12.32 8.28 -3.07
C ARG A 6 -10.88 7.88 -3.37
N ASP A 7 -10.22 8.67 -4.17
CA ASP A 7 -8.82 8.42 -4.47
C ASP A 7 -8.00 8.65 -3.20
N PRO A 8 -7.26 7.65 -2.73
CA PRO A 8 -6.47 7.84 -1.51
C PRO A 8 -5.46 8.97 -1.64
N ARG A 9 -5.06 9.30 -2.85
CA ARG A 9 -4.10 10.39 -3.04
C ARG A 9 -4.71 11.74 -2.78
N GLU A 10 -6.03 11.82 -2.83
CA GLU A 10 -6.75 13.07 -2.60
C GLU A 10 -7.23 13.22 -1.17
N MET A 11 -7.03 12.22 -0.36
CA MET A 11 -7.44 12.28 1.02
C MET A 11 -6.56 13.25 1.80
N THR A 12 -7.16 13.96 2.74
CA THR A 12 -6.39 14.79 3.65
C THR A 12 -5.70 13.90 4.67
N ASP A 13 -4.74 14.48 5.38
CA ASP A 13 -4.06 13.73 6.45
C ASP A 13 -5.06 13.24 7.49
N GLU A 14 -6.04 14.06 7.78
CA GLU A 14 -7.06 13.71 8.74
C GLU A 14 -7.85 12.49 8.31
N GLU A 15 -8.23 12.46 7.04
CA GLU A 15 -8.97 11.34 6.49
C GLU A 15 -8.14 10.07 6.48
N ALA A 16 -6.87 10.20 6.15
CA ALA A 16 -5.98 9.05 6.15
C ALA A 16 -5.80 8.50 7.55
N MET A 17 -5.69 9.36 8.53
CA MET A 17 -5.58 8.93 9.91
C MET A 17 -6.83 8.22 10.39
N LYS A 18 -7.97 8.70 9.97
CA LYS A 18 -9.22 8.08 10.31
C LYS A 18 -9.30 6.67 9.72
N TRP A 19 -8.90 6.55 8.46
CA TRP A 19 -8.88 5.26 7.80
C TRP A 19 -7.97 4.30 8.56
N MET A 20 -6.80 4.78 8.96
CA MET A 20 -5.83 3.97 9.68
C MET A 20 -6.40 3.54 11.03
N GLN A 21 -7.08 4.44 11.73
CA GLN A 21 -7.67 4.14 13.01
C GLN A 21 -8.73 3.05 12.89
N GLU A 22 -9.54 3.13 11.86
CA GLU A 22 -10.55 2.12 11.63
C GLU A 22 -9.93 0.77 11.33
N LEU A 23 -8.83 0.78 10.57
CA LEU A 23 -8.14 -0.44 10.26
C LEU A 23 -7.57 -1.09 11.51
N VAL A 24 -6.94 -0.28 12.37
CA VAL A 24 -6.41 -0.79 13.62
C VAL A 24 -7.50 -1.39 14.48
N ASN A 25 -8.64 -0.74 14.53
CA ASN A 25 -9.76 -1.24 15.31
C ASN A 25 -10.22 -2.60 14.80
N LYS A 26 -10.28 -2.75 13.49
CA LYS A 26 -10.66 -4.03 12.91
C LYS A 26 -9.66 -5.12 13.23
N LEU A 27 -8.39 -4.79 13.16
CA LEU A 27 -7.35 -5.78 13.43
C LEU A 27 -7.35 -6.22 14.89
N VAL A 28 -7.55 -5.27 15.79
CA VAL A 28 -7.57 -5.59 17.20
C VAL A 28 -8.73 -6.53 17.52
N LYS A 29 -9.89 -6.23 16.95
CA LYS A 29 -11.05 -7.07 17.20
C LYS A 29 -10.92 -8.44 16.58
N GLY A 30 -10.17 -8.55 15.49
CA GLY A 30 -10.06 -9.79 14.76
C GLY A 30 -8.93 -10.67 15.18
N LYS A 31 -8.34 -10.48 16.31
CA LYS A 31 -7.22 -11.26 16.75
C LYS A 31 -5.98 -11.12 15.90
N GLY A 32 -5.93 -10.16 15.05
CA GLY A 32 -4.84 -10.03 14.14
C GLY A 32 -3.69 -9.28 14.73
N SER A 33 -3.12 -9.83 15.72
CA SER A 33 -2.13 -9.11 16.44
C SER A 33 -0.80 -8.91 15.73
N ALA A 34 -0.57 -9.62 14.68
CA ALA A 34 0.74 -9.59 14.08
C ALA A 34 0.94 -8.51 13.04
N GLY A 35 -0.08 -7.76 12.76
CA GLY A 35 0.00 -6.84 11.63
C GLY A 35 0.99 -5.71 11.77
N GLY A 36 1.21 -5.25 12.98
CA GLY A 36 2.04 -4.07 13.16
C GLY A 36 3.49 -4.26 12.79
N ALA A 37 4.01 -5.43 13.03
CA ALA A 37 5.41 -5.67 12.74
C ALA A 37 5.70 -5.69 11.25
N CYS A 38 4.73 -6.06 10.45
CA CYS A 38 4.93 -6.18 9.03
C CYS A 38 5.10 -4.84 8.32
N SER A 39 4.58 -3.78 8.92
CA SER A 39 4.63 -2.49 8.25
C SER A 39 6.04 -2.00 8.03
N LEU A 40 6.87 -2.11 9.04
CA LEU A 40 8.27 -1.67 8.89
C LEU A 40 9.02 -2.54 7.92
N GLU A 41 8.77 -3.84 7.98
CA GLU A 41 9.46 -4.74 7.06
C GLU A 41 9.11 -4.43 5.62
N ALA A 42 7.86 -4.04 5.38
CA ALA A 42 7.43 -3.76 4.04
C ALA A 42 8.20 -2.60 3.42
N ILE A 43 8.51 -1.58 4.20
CA ILE A 43 9.17 -0.42 3.66
C ILE A 43 10.69 -0.47 3.75
N LYS A 44 11.24 -1.47 4.40
CA LYS A 44 12.69 -1.61 4.46
C LYS A 44 13.30 -2.11 3.17
N ASN A 45 12.54 -2.83 2.40
CA ASN A 45 13.05 -3.41 1.16
C ASN A 45 13.02 -2.38 0.04
N PRO A 46 14.15 -2.12 -0.62
CA PRO A 46 14.16 -1.10 -1.69
C PRO A 46 13.23 -1.42 -2.85
N VAL A 47 13.04 -2.69 -3.16
CA VAL A 47 12.14 -3.06 -4.24
C VAL A 47 10.71 -2.69 -3.87
N ARG A 48 10.30 -3.00 -2.65
CA ARG A 48 8.95 -2.67 -2.22
C ARG A 48 8.73 -1.17 -2.17
N ARG A 49 9.75 -0.40 -1.76
CA ARG A 49 9.62 1.06 -1.80
C ARG A 49 9.45 1.57 -3.21
N ARG A 50 10.15 0.96 -4.16
CA ARG A 50 10.00 1.34 -5.55
C ARG A 50 8.60 1.06 -6.06
N ILE A 51 8.04 -0.08 -5.69
CA ILE A 51 6.68 -0.39 -6.07
C ILE A 51 5.71 0.67 -5.55
N LEU A 52 5.86 1.05 -4.29
CA LEU A 52 5.01 2.09 -3.73
C LEU A 52 5.20 3.41 -4.46
N ASN A 53 6.43 3.75 -4.80
CA ASN A 53 6.71 5.01 -5.47
C ASN A 53 6.12 5.07 -6.87
N VAL A 54 6.16 3.98 -7.62
CA VAL A 54 5.60 4.02 -8.97
C VAL A 54 4.08 4.12 -8.92
N LEU A 55 3.46 3.75 -7.81
CA LEU A 55 2.02 3.88 -7.66
C LEU A 55 1.60 5.25 -7.15
N GLU A 56 2.57 6.11 -6.87
CA GLU A 56 2.25 7.40 -6.27
C GLU A 56 1.30 8.23 -7.13
N GLU A 57 1.47 8.16 -8.42
CA GLU A 57 0.67 9.00 -9.30
C GLU A 57 -0.67 8.40 -9.64
N ARG A 58 -0.75 7.10 -9.73
CA ARG A 58 -1.99 6.44 -10.12
C ARG A 58 -1.87 4.93 -9.95
N ALA A 59 -3.02 4.27 -10.00
CA ALA A 59 -3.06 2.82 -10.00
C ALA A 59 -2.40 2.30 -11.27
N LEU A 60 -1.77 1.16 -11.17
CA LEU A 60 -1.09 0.54 -12.30
C LEU A 60 -1.44 -0.94 -12.34
N GLY A 61 -1.33 -1.51 -13.54
CA GLY A 61 -1.46 -2.96 -13.67
C GLY A 61 -0.18 -3.64 -13.23
N THR A 62 -0.28 -4.94 -12.96
CA THR A 62 0.90 -5.69 -12.55
C THR A 62 1.97 -5.67 -13.61
N ASP A 63 1.57 -5.70 -14.89
CA ASP A 63 2.54 -5.62 -15.98
C ASP A 63 3.29 -4.31 -15.98
N GLN A 64 2.58 -3.24 -15.71
CA GLN A 64 3.20 -1.92 -15.70
C GLN A 64 4.18 -1.79 -14.55
N ILE A 65 3.82 -2.33 -13.41
CA ILE A 65 4.70 -2.31 -12.25
C ILE A 65 5.95 -3.13 -12.55
N SER A 66 5.76 -4.29 -13.16
CA SER A 66 6.87 -5.14 -13.52
C SER A 66 7.87 -4.41 -14.40
N GLU A 67 7.37 -3.70 -15.40
CA GLU A 67 8.23 -2.95 -16.29
C GLU A 67 8.99 -1.84 -15.60
N ARG A 68 8.30 -1.12 -14.73
CA ARG A 68 8.92 0.04 -14.10
C ARG A 68 9.91 -0.34 -13.01
N VAL A 69 9.65 -1.43 -12.31
CA VAL A 69 10.50 -1.83 -11.20
C VAL A 69 11.57 -2.81 -11.64
N GLY A 70 11.30 -3.54 -12.71
CA GLY A 70 12.30 -4.44 -13.26
C GLY A 70 12.29 -5.83 -12.65
N ILE A 71 11.17 -6.25 -12.07
CA ILE A 71 11.06 -7.61 -11.57
C ILE A 71 9.79 -8.24 -12.12
N THR A 72 9.81 -9.55 -12.25
CA THR A 72 8.69 -10.26 -12.85
C THR A 72 8.39 -11.54 -12.09
N GLY A 73 7.26 -12.14 -12.42
CA GLY A 73 6.91 -13.47 -11.97
C GLY A 73 6.73 -13.58 -10.47
N PRO A 74 7.22 -14.68 -9.91
CA PRO A 74 6.99 -14.92 -8.48
C PRO A 74 7.60 -13.86 -7.57
N ALA A 75 8.70 -13.24 -8.00
CA ALA A 75 9.31 -12.19 -7.18
C ALA A 75 8.37 -11.00 -7.05
N LEU A 76 7.79 -10.56 -8.16
CA LEU A 76 6.85 -9.46 -8.10
C LEU A 76 5.64 -9.81 -7.25
N ARG A 77 5.10 -11.01 -7.46
CA ARG A 77 3.95 -11.44 -6.70
C ARG A 77 4.23 -11.49 -5.21
N PHE A 78 5.42 -11.96 -4.84
CA PHE A 78 5.80 -12.02 -3.44
C PHE A 78 5.78 -10.63 -2.80
N HIS A 79 6.38 -9.66 -3.47
CA HIS A 79 6.42 -8.31 -2.93
C HIS A 79 5.05 -7.64 -2.91
N LEU A 80 4.24 -7.89 -3.93
CA LEU A 80 2.90 -7.33 -3.95
C LEU A 80 2.05 -7.90 -2.83
N ASN A 81 2.14 -9.21 -2.61
CA ASN A 81 1.39 -9.82 -1.53
C ASN A 81 1.84 -9.33 -0.16
N PHE A 82 3.13 -9.10 -0.01
CA PHE A 82 3.66 -8.57 1.23
C PHE A 82 3.09 -7.18 1.51
N LEU A 83 3.10 -6.33 0.49
CA LEU A 83 2.57 -4.98 0.63
C LEU A 83 1.07 -5.00 0.89
N LYS A 84 0.36 -5.92 0.25
CA LYS A 84 -1.07 -6.06 0.48
C LYS A 84 -1.34 -6.47 1.92
N SER A 85 -0.57 -7.42 2.43
CA SER A 85 -0.73 -7.88 3.80
C SER A 85 -0.41 -6.80 4.81
N SER A 86 0.41 -5.85 4.42
CA SER A 86 0.75 -4.72 5.29
C SER A 86 -0.22 -3.56 5.12
N TYR A 87 -1.24 -3.73 4.29
CA TYR A 87 -2.29 -2.74 4.08
C TYR A 87 -1.79 -1.45 3.41
N PHE A 88 -0.72 -1.56 2.64
CA PHE A 88 -0.22 -0.41 1.88
C PHE A 88 -0.77 -0.36 0.46
N ILE A 89 -1.20 -1.50 -0.07
CA ILE A 89 -1.79 -1.53 -1.41
C ILE A 89 -3.02 -2.42 -1.40
N GLU A 90 -3.83 -2.24 -2.44
CA GLU A 90 -4.97 -3.10 -2.73
C GLU A 90 -4.79 -3.65 -4.13
N ILE A 91 -5.19 -4.90 -4.32
CA ILE A 91 -5.08 -5.54 -5.61
C ILE A 91 -6.46 -6.01 -6.04
N GLU A 92 -6.86 -5.59 -7.24
CA GLU A 92 -8.11 -6.02 -7.84
C GLU A 92 -7.80 -6.56 -9.21
N GLY A 93 -7.88 -7.87 -9.39
CA GLY A 93 -7.50 -8.49 -10.65
C GLY A 93 -6.05 -8.20 -10.94
N ASN A 94 -5.80 -7.47 -12.03
CA ASN A 94 -4.44 -7.08 -12.39
C ASN A 94 -4.11 -5.67 -11.98
N ARG A 95 -5.04 -4.99 -11.33
CA ARG A 95 -4.85 -3.60 -10.99
C ARG A 95 -4.39 -3.45 -9.54
N VAL A 96 -3.37 -2.64 -9.34
CA VAL A 96 -2.79 -2.39 -8.03
C VAL A 96 -2.87 -0.91 -7.73
N ASP A 97 -3.29 -0.55 -6.53
CA ASP A 97 -3.36 0.84 -6.13
C ASP A 97 -2.92 0.98 -4.69
N LEU A 98 -2.56 2.20 -4.31
CA LEU A 98 -2.19 2.50 -2.93
C LEU A 98 -3.45 2.60 -2.07
N THR A 99 -3.31 2.20 -0.81
CA THR A 99 -4.31 2.54 0.20
C THR A 99 -3.96 3.90 0.78
N PRO A 100 -4.83 4.49 1.59
CA PRO A 100 -4.44 5.72 2.28
C PRO A 100 -3.18 5.57 3.11
N GLY A 101 -2.98 4.39 3.71
CA GLY A 101 -1.75 4.12 4.43
C GLY A 101 -0.54 4.10 3.51
N GLY A 102 -0.70 3.55 2.31
CA GLY A 102 0.37 3.54 1.33
C GLY A 102 0.73 4.94 0.88
N VAL A 103 -0.26 5.78 0.69
CA VAL A 103 0.00 7.17 0.32
C VAL A 103 0.80 7.88 1.40
N SER A 104 0.44 7.66 2.64
CA SER A 104 1.17 8.27 3.76
C SER A 104 2.63 7.85 3.77
N VAL A 105 2.88 6.57 3.53
CA VAL A 105 4.24 6.07 3.51
C VAL A 105 5.05 6.70 2.38
N VAL A 106 4.46 6.79 1.20
CA VAL A 106 5.15 7.37 0.06
C VAL A 106 5.49 8.82 0.32
N ARG A 107 4.56 9.56 0.90
CA ARG A 107 4.79 10.96 1.20
C ARG A 107 5.87 11.14 2.25
N SER A 108 5.88 10.27 3.25
CA SER A 108 6.91 10.32 4.27
C SER A 108 8.29 10.05 3.70
N ASN A 109 8.37 9.08 2.81
CA ASN A 109 9.65 8.74 2.20
C ASN A 109 10.22 9.90 1.40
N LYS A 110 9.36 10.66 0.78
CA LYS A 110 9.83 11.78 -0.02
C LYS A 110 10.35 12.92 0.82
N ARG A 111 9.86 13.06 2.03
CA ARG A 111 10.30 14.14 2.89
C ARG A 111 11.69 13.92 3.45
N THR A 112 12.11 12.72 3.52
CA THR A 112 13.45 12.45 3.99
C THR A 112 14.40 12.37 2.83
#